data_7cfab4c11cfd28c118c8e36c26c2ac94
#
_entry.id   7cfab4c11cfd28c118c8e36c26c2ac94
#
_cell.length_a   1.000
_cell.length_b   1.000
_cell.length_c   1.000
_cell.angle_alpha   90.00
_cell.angle_beta   90.00
_cell.angle_gamma   90.00
#
_symmetry.space_group_name_H-M   'P 1'
#
loop_
_entity.id
_entity.type
_entity.pdbx_description
1 polymer ?
#
loop_
_entity_poly.entity_id
_entity_poly.type
_entity_poly.pdbx_seq_one_letter_code
_entity_poly.pdbx_strand_id
1 'polypeptide(L)'
;MKIVITDYYYANQDQENAVYSRVEGLEIVDLTKVAPGGLFKPEEIIPYVADCDALVVQFAKIDASVIAAMNNCKVIARYAIGFDNIDIPAATAKGIWVANVPDYCIDEVANTAAAHLLNAMRKVSVARDRLLSNTFNMNAIQPIKRLKDATLCLLGFGNIARDLGKKMEAFFKTIVVYDPYFKNRDAYPGYVFIDDVNEAVKDADAISIHVPLNPATKGLVGAELFSHCKDGVVVVNTARGGLIDDDALMAALDSGKVAHAGLDVIADENFVASPYLRHPSVTLTPHFAWCSYEAGLELQRKVAENVVSTLTTGKPVYPVNRL
;
A
#
# COMPACT_ATOMS: atom_id res chain seq x y z
N MET A 1 -20.33 22.51 13.69
CA MET A 1 -20.00 21.38 12.78
C MET A 1 -19.29 20.31 13.60
N LYS A 2 -19.50 19.04 13.28
CA LYS A 2 -18.99 17.90 14.06
C LYS A 2 -18.14 16.98 13.21
N ILE A 3 -16.89 16.73 13.64
CA ILE A 3 -15.99 15.72 13.06
C ILE A 3 -16.00 14.52 13.99
N VAL A 4 -16.13 13.31 13.43
CA VAL A 4 -15.89 12.05 14.14
C VAL A 4 -14.61 11.44 13.59
N ILE A 5 -13.68 11.04 14.48
CA ILE A 5 -12.44 10.34 14.15
C ILE A 5 -12.57 8.92 14.69
N THR A 6 -12.56 7.91 13.81
CA THR A 6 -12.78 6.51 14.20
C THR A 6 -11.57 5.89 14.84
N ASP A 7 -10.40 6.09 14.26
CA ASP A 7 -9.15 5.44 14.62
C ASP A 7 -7.92 6.16 14.04
N TYR A 8 -6.79 6.06 14.72
CA TYR A 8 -5.46 6.46 14.25
C TYR A 8 -4.37 5.91 15.18
N TYR A 9 -3.11 5.90 14.70
CA TYR A 9 -1.95 5.40 15.45
C TYR A 9 -0.85 6.46 15.67
N TYR A 10 -1.21 7.74 15.59
CA TYR A 10 -0.26 8.83 15.82
C TYR A 10 -0.17 9.18 17.32
N ALA A 11 0.99 9.70 17.73
CA ALA A 11 1.23 10.06 19.12
C ALA A 11 0.33 11.23 19.59
N ASN A 12 -0.04 12.12 18.67
CA ASN A 12 -0.91 13.28 18.92
C ASN A 12 -1.61 13.71 17.63
N GLN A 13 -2.49 14.70 17.73
CA GLN A 13 -3.21 15.32 16.62
C GLN A 13 -2.84 16.80 16.43
N ASP A 14 -1.59 17.17 16.69
CA ASP A 14 -1.18 18.58 16.63
C ASP A 14 -1.30 19.15 15.21
N GLN A 15 -1.00 18.35 14.19
CA GLN A 15 -1.10 18.75 12.78
C GLN A 15 -2.57 18.97 12.38
N GLU A 16 -3.45 18.05 12.73
CA GLU A 16 -4.90 18.16 12.46
C GLU A 16 -5.50 19.34 13.22
N ASN A 17 -5.19 19.49 14.50
CA ASN A 17 -5.71 20.56 15.35
C ASN A 17 -5.30 21.95 14.83
N ALA A 18 -4.08 22.09 14.31
CA ALA A 18 -3.62 23.34 13.69
C ALA A 18 -4.42 23.69 12.43
N VAL A 19 -4.93 22.69 11.70
CA VAL A 19 -5.79 22.90 10.53
C VAL A 19 -7.25 23.14 10.96
N TYR A 20 -7.77 22.33 11.88
CA TYR A 20 -9.14 22.41 12.38
C TYR A 20 -9.45 23.73 13.08
N SER A 21 -8.45 24.34 13.75
CA SER A 21 -8.59 25.66 14.40
C SER A 21 -8.96 26.80 13.45
N ARG A 22 -8.87 26.58 12.14
CA ARG A 22 -9.31 27.56 11.10
C ARG A 22 -10.83 27.62 10.94
N VAL A 23 -11.56 26.70 11.59
CA VAL A 23 -13.04 26.62 11.53
C VAL A 23 -13.61 26.83 12.92
N GLU A 24 -14.34 27.93 13.10
CA GLU A 24 -14.97 28.24 14.40
C GLU A 24 -16.10 27.27 14.74
N GLY A 25 -16.21 26.93 16.03
CA GLY A 25 -17.30 26.09 16.54
C GLY A 25 -17.24 24.64 16.06
N LEU A 26 -16.06 24.13 15.74
CA LEU A 26 -15.86 22.75 15.33
C LEU A 26 -15.79 21.84 16.58
N GLU A 27 -16.68 20.86 16.64
CA GLU A 27 -16.66 19.79 17.64
C GLU A 27 -15.91 18.58 17.09
N ILE A 28 -14.97 18.03 17.86
CA ILE A 28 -14.21 16.83 17.48
C ILE A 28 -14.55 15.70 18.46
N VAL A 29 -15.13 14.63 17.95
CA VAL A 29 -15.40 13.39 18.67
C VAL A 29 -14.35 12.36 18.28
N ASP A 30 -13.42 12.13 19.17
CA ASP A 30 -12.29 11.22 18.97
C ASP A 30 -12.59 9.86 19.62
N LEU A 31 -12.88 8.85 18.81
CA LEU A 31 -13.25 7.52 19.29
C LEU A 31 -12.06 6.70 19.84
N THR A 32 -10.82 7.15 19.64
CA THR A 32 -9.66 6.55 20.33
C THR A 32 -9.68 6.81 21.84
N LYS A 33 -10.46 7.81 22.29
CA LYS A 33 -10.73 8.07 23.70
C LYS A 33 -11.86 7.20 24.27
N VAL A 34 -12.66 6.57 23.39
CA VAL A 34 -13.72 5.62 23.78
C VAL A 34 -13.15 4.23 23.94
N ALA A 35 -12.27 3.81 23.03
CA ALA A 35 -11.56 2.53 23.08
C ALA A 35 -10.10 2.72 22.66
N PRO A 36 -9.14 2.02 23.28
CA PRO A 36 -7.73 2.06 22.88
C PRO A 36 -7.55 1.73 21.40
N GLY A 37 -6.94 2.67 20.64
CA GLY A 37 -6.72 2.56 19.20
C GLY A 37 -7.93 2.95 18.34
N GLY A 38 -9.14 3.12 18.91
CA GLY A 38 -10.35 3.51 18.20
C GLY A 38 -11.36 2.39 18.00
N LEU A 39 -12.34 2.65 17.15
CA LEU A 39 -13.41 1.72 16.79
C LEU A 39 -13.26 1.30 15.32
N PHE A 40 -13.29 0.00 15.04
CA PHE A 40 -12.96 -0.54 13.74
C PHE A 40 -14.14 -1.19 13.00
N LYS A 41 -15.14 -1.68 13.76
CA LYS A 41 -16.26 -2.41 13.20
C LYS A 41 -17.45 -1.50 12.93
N PRO A 42 -18.22 -1.73 11.85
CA PRO A 42 -19.40 -0.93 11.52
C PRO A 42 -20.38 -0.74 12.68
N GLU A 43 -20.72 -1.82 13.38
CA GLU A 43 -21.67 -1.79 14.51
C GLU A 43 -21.21 -0.93 15.70
N GLU A 44 -19.88 -0.80 15.87
CA GLU A 44 -19.30 0.04 16.93
C GLU A 44 -19.32 1.53 16.55
N ILE A 45 -19.22 1.86 15.26
CA ILE A 45 -19.09 3.21 14.72
C ILE A 45 -20.47 3.87 14.51
N ILE A 46 -21.48 3.11 14.07
CA ILE A 46 -22.83 3.58 13.76
C ILE A 46 -23.42 4.51 14.84
N PRO A 47 -23.29 4.24 16.16
CA PRO A 47 -23.84 5.11 17.19
C PRO A 47 -23.32 6.56 17.20
N TYR A 48 -22.16 6.82 16.58
CA TYR A 48 -21.46 8.11 16.67
C TYR A 48 -21.56 8.97 15.41
N VAL A 49 -22.04 8.42 14.28
CA VAL A 49 -21.93 9.08 12.96
C VAL A 49 -23.22 9.75 12.47
N ALA A 50 -24.34 9.59 13.19
CA ALA A 50 -25.66 10.05 12.71
C ALA A 50 -25.70 11.56 12.43
N ASP A 51 -25.04 12.38 13.23
CA ASP A 51 -25.04 13.84 13.16
C ASP A 51 -23.66 14.44 12.77
N CYS A 52 -22.70 13.61 12.35
CA CYS A 52 -21.39 14.11 11.93
C CYS A 52 -21.47 14.86 10.59
N ASP A 53 -20.70 15.95 10.47
CA ASP A 53 -20.47 16.66 9.21
C ASP A 53 -19.28 16.09 8.43
N ALA A 54 -18.34 15.45 9.13
CA ALA A 54 -17.18 14.77 8.54
C ALA A 54 -16.79 13.53 9.35
N LEU A 55 -16.34 12.49 8.65
CA LEU A 55 -15.73 11.30 9.24
C LEU A 55 -14.25 11.22 8.84
N VAL A 56 -13.38 10.95 9.81
CA VAL A 56 -11.96 10.71 9.57
C VAL A 56 -11.63 9.28 9.99
N VAL A 57 -10.93 8.54 9.12
CA VAL A 57 -10.72 7.11 9.28
C VAL A 57 -9.32 6.68 8.84
N GLN A 58 -8.72 5.71 9.53
CA GLN A 58 -7.48 5.08 9.09
C GLN A 58 -7.72 3.64 8.63
N PHE A 59 -8.07 2.73 9.52
CA PHE A 59 -8.25 1.29 9.23
C PHE A 59 -9.70 0.81 9.38
N ALA A 60 -10.54 1.56 10.09
CA ALA A 60 -11.93 1.18 10.33
C ALA A 60 -12.68 0.92 9.02
N LYS A 61 -13.56 -0.08 9.03
CA LYS A 61 -14.39 -0.43 7.88
C LYS A 61 -15.62 0.48 7.79
N ILE A 62 -15.70 1.24 6.70
CA ILE A 62 -16.80 2.16 6.42
C ILE A 62 -17.62 1.58 5.26
N ASP A 63 -18.49 0.65 5.59
CA ASP A 63 -19.36 -0.01 4.62
C ASP A 63 -20.69 0.75 4.43
N ALA A 64 -21.57 0.22 3.57
CA ALA A 64 -22.86 0.81 3.27
C ALA A 64 -23.73 1.03 4.53
N SER A 65 -23.60 0.22 5.58
CA SER A 65 -24.39 0.36 6.81
C SER A 65 -23.99 1.58 7.63
N VAL A 66 -22.65 1.82 7.77
CA VAL A 66 -22.12 3.04 8.40
C VAL A 66 -22.52 4.28 7.62
N ILE A 67 -22.37 4.23 6.28
CA ILE A 67 -22.72 5.35 5.40
C ILE A 67 -24.23 5.65 5.47
N ALA A 68 -25.09 4.62 5.51
CA ALA A 68 -26.53 4.80 5.65
C ALA A 68 -26.93 5.52 6.94
N ALA A 69 -26.19 5.32 8.03
CA ALA A 69 -26.45 5.95 9.33
C ALA A 69 -26.08 7.45 9.38
N MET A 70 -25.24 7.94 8.46
CA MET A 70 -24.82 9.35 8.41
C MET A 70 -25.91 10.23 7.79
N ASN A 71 -26.45 11.20 8.53
CA ASN A 71 -27.50 12.08 8.01
C ASN A 71 -26.98 13.40 7.44
N ASN A 72 -25.83 13.90 7.94
CA ASN A 72 -25.30 15.23 7.62
C ASN A 72 -23.89 15.20 7.03
N CYS A 73 -23.25 14.03 6.96
CA CYS A 73 -21.85 13.88 6.56
C CYS A 73 -21.61 14.40 5.13
N LYS A 74 -20.59 15.22 4.97
CA LYS A 74 -20.17 15.81 3.69
C LYS A 74 -18.93 15.14 3.13
N VAL A 75 -18.07 14.58 4.02
CA VAL A 75 -16.81 13.95 3.61
C VAL A 75 -16.41 12.83 4.56
N ILE A 76 -15.91 11.74 3.96
CA ILE A 76 -15.14 10.68 4.62
C ILE A 76 -13.70 10.86 4.17
N ALA A 77 -12.80 11.27 5.08
CA ALA A 77 -11.38 11.52 4.80
C ALA A 77 -10.53 10.40 5.39
N ARG A 78 -9.69 9.77 4.56
CA ARG A 78 -8.85 8.65 4.98
C ARG A 78 -7.39 9.04 5.18
N TYR A 79 -6.79 8.57 6.27
CA TYR A 79 -5.34 8.63 6.53
C TYR A 79 -4.59 7.56 5.72
N ALA A 80 -4.65 7.61 4.39
CA ALA A 80 -3.91 6.71 3.52
C ALA A 80 -3.96 7.14 2.04
N ILE A 81 -3.16 6.49 1.18
CA ILE A 81 -3.33 6.50 -0.28
C ILE A 81 -4.50 5.60 -0.70
N GLY A 82 -4.52 4.35 -0.20
CA GLY A 82 -5.58 3.40 -0.49
C GLY A 82 -6.91 3.78 0.17
N PHE A 83 -8.02 3.22 -0.29
CA PHE A 83 -9.38 3.50 0.22
C PHE A 83 -10.30 2.27 0.14
N ASP A 84 -9.72 1.09 0.14
CA ASP A 84 -10.38 -0.21 0.00
C ASP A 84 -11.26 -0.59 1.20
N ASN A 85 -11.13 0.11 2.33
CA ASN A 85 -11.98 -0.04 3.51
C ASN A 85 -13.25 0.84 3.49
N ILE A 86 -13.47 1.64 2.41
CA ILE A 86 -14.62 2.55 2.29
C ILE A 86 -15.48 2.14 1.10
N ASP A 87 -16.79 2.02 1.29
CA ASP A 87 -17.75 1.78 0.21
C ASP A 87 -17.99 3.05 -0.62
N ILE A 88 -17.17 3.21 -1.66
CA ILE A 88 -17.21 4.39 -2.55
C ILE A 88 -18.56 4.54 -3.27
N PRO A 89 -19.16 3.46 -3.85
CA PRO A 89 -20.50 3.53 -4.45
C PRO A 89 -21.56 4.03 -3.50
N ALA A 90 -21.62 3.50 -2.25
CA ALA A 90 -22.60 3.93 -1.24
C ALA A 90 -22.40 5.39 -0.85
N ALA A 91 -21.16 5.85 -0.63
CA ALA A 91 -20.85 7.24 -0.32
C ALA A 91 -21.28 8.18 -1.46
N THR A 92 -20.99 7.81 -2.71
CA THR A 92 -21.36 8.59 -3.89
C THR A 92 -22.88 8.69 -4.04
N ALA A 93 -23.61 7.59 -3.89
CA ALA A 93 -25.08 7.57 -3.96
C ALA A 93 -25.73 8.46 -2.90
N LYS A 94 -25.06 8.65 -1.74
CA LYS A 94 -25.52 9.51 -0.66
C LYS A 94 -25.05 10.96 -0.75
N GLY A 95 -24.26 11.31 -1.79
CA GLY A 95 -23.73 12.65 -1.97
C GLY A 95 -22.61 12.99 -0.98
N ILE A 96 -21.87 11.97 -0.50
CA ILE A 96 -20.76 12.14 0.44
C ILE A 96 -19.45 12.05 -0.33
N TRP A 97 -18.60 13.07 -0.20
CA TRP A 97 -17.23 13.00 -0.72
C TRP A 97 -16.40 11.94 0.00
N VAL A 98 -15.60 11.22 -0.74
CA VAL A 98 -14.51 10.43 -0.18
C VAL A 98 -13.20 11.07 -0.59
N ALA A 99 -12.31 11.27 0.38
CA ALA A 99 -11.01 11.88 0.16
C ALA A 99 -9.89 11.03 0.77
N ASN A 100 -8.76 10.97 0.08
CA ASN A 100 -7.54 10.30 0.51
C ASN A 100 -6.35 11.29 0.53
N VAL A 101 -5.15 10.79 0.80
CA VAL A 101 -3.90 11.56 0.68
C VAL A 101 -2.96 10.82 -0.27
N PRO A 102 -2.93 11.16 -1.58
CA PRO A 102 -2.32 10.33 -2.60
C PRO A 102 -0.79 10.45 -2.71
N ASP A 103 -0.16 11.40 -2.01
CA ASP A 103 1.21 11.85 -2.28
C ASP A 103 2.14 11.93 -1.05
N TYR A 104 1.68 11.61 0.15
CA TYR A 104 2.44 11.81 1.40
C TYR A 104 3.63 10.86 1.62
N CYS A 105 3.63 9.68 0.99
CA CYS A 105 4.63 8.63 1.24
C CYS A 105 5.15 7.96 -0.05
N ILE A 106 5.18 8.71 -1.16
CA ILE A 106 5.65 8.14 -2.44
C ILE A 106 7.11 7.70 -2.31
N ASP A 107 7.96 8.55 -1.72
CA ASP A 107 9.38 8.29 -1.53
C ASP A 107 9.61 7.12 -0.55
N GLU A 108 8.90 7.08 0.56
CA GLU A 108 9.02 6.06 1.60
C GLU A 108 8.69 4.67 1.07
N VAL A 109 7.55 4.54 0.38
CA VAL A 109 7.13 3.24 -0.18
C VAL A 109 8.08 2.79 -1.29
N ALA A 110 8.53 3.70 -2.14
CA ALA A 110 9.52 3.40 -3.17
C ALA A 110 10.87 2.98 -2.55
N ASN A 111 11.31 3.64 -1.47
CA ASN A 111 12.54 3.29 -0.75
C ASN A 111 12.44 1.92 -0.08
N THR A 112 11.30 1.61 0.52
CA THR A 112 11.07 0.29 1.15
C THR A 112 11.01 -0.82 0.09
N ALA A 113 10.33 -0.59 -1.04
CA ALA A 113 10.34 -1.53 -2.15
C ALA A 113 11.76 -1.75 -2.71
N ALA A 114 12.56 -0.68 -2.84
CA ALA A 114 13.96 -0.75 -3.23
C ALA A 114 14.80 -1.56 -2.23
N ALA A 115 14.59 -1.35 -0.92
CA ALA A 115 15.27 -2.09 0.13
C ALA A 115 14.95 -3.59 0.07
N HIS A 116 13.68 -3.97 -0.11
CA HIS A 116 13.28 -5.36 -0.32
C HIS A 116 13.91 -5.96 -1.58
N LEU A 117 13.89 -5.25 -2.72
CA LEU A 117 14.53 -5.68 -3.97
C LEU A 117 16.02 -5.94 -3.78
N LEU A 118 16.75 -4.96 -3.23
CA LEU A 118 18.19 -5.07 -3.02
C LEU A 118 18.54 -6.15 -1.99
N ASN A 119 17.77 -6.26 -0.89
CA ASN A 119 17.94 -7.33 0.09
C ASN A 119 17.78 -8.72 -0.55
N ALA A 120 16.69 -8.93 -1.29
CA ALA A 120 16.38 -10.20 -1.93
C ALA A 120 17.39 -10.57 -3.02
N MET A 121 17.70 -9.66 -3.95
CA MET A 121 18.62 -9.87 -5.04
C MET A 121 20.09 -10.08 -4.56
N ARG A 122 20.48 -9.46 -3.44
CA ARG A 122 21.81 -9.60 -2.83
C ARG A 122 21.84 -10.64 -1.71
N LYS A 123 20.67 -11.21 -1.34
CA LYS A 123 20.51 -12.23 -0.29
C LYS A 123 21.09 -11.80 1.07
N VAL A 124 20.93 -10.51 1.44
CA VAL A 124 21.57 -9.94 2.64
C VAL A 124 21.00 -10.59 3.91
N SER A 125 19.66 -10.67 4.05
CA SER A 125 19.00 -11.32 5.19
C SER A 125 19.33 -12.80 5.26
N VAL A 126 19.29 -13.52 4.14
CA VAL A 126 19.63 -14.96 4.07
C VAL A 126 21.07 -15.20 4.54
N ALA A 127 22.02 -14.37 4.11
CA ALA A 127 23.41 -14.48 4.53
C ALA A 127 23.57 -14.25 6.04
N ARG A 128 22.87 -13.23 6.59
CA ARG A 128 22.85 -12.95 8.04
C ARG A 128 22.27 -14.11 8.85
N ASP A 129 21.15 -14.66 8.43
CA ASP A 129 20.46 -15.74 9.16
C ASP A 129 21.27 -17.03 9.18
N ARG A 130 22.02 -17.31 8.11
CA ARG A 130 23.01 -18.41 8.10
C ARG A 130 24.14 -18.21 9.10
N LEU A 131 24.65 -16.97 9.24
CA LEU A 131 25.64 -16.66 10.27
C LEU A 131 25.09 -16.84 11.67
N LEU A 132 23.83 -16.44 11.93
CA LEU A 132 23.15 -16.65 13.22
C LEU A 132 22.97 -18.14 13.53
N SER A 133 22.85 -18.98 12.51
CA SER A 133 22.77 -20.44 12.63
C SER A 133 24.17 -21.10 12.63
N ASN A 134 25.24 -20.35 12.87
CA ASN A 134 26.63 -20.81 12.84
C ASN A 134 27.05 -21.50 11.52
N THR A 135 26.40 -21.13 10.41
CA THR A 135 26.71 -21.68 9.09
C THR A 135 27.43 -20.64 8.25
N PHE A 136 28.74 -20.82 8.04
CA PHE A 136 29.50 -20.01 7.12
C PHE A 136 29.86 -20.83 5.87
N ASN A 137 29.08 -20.65 4.79
CA ASN A 137 29.32 -21.30 3.51
C ASN A 137 28.86 -20.39 2.36
N MET A 138 29.82 -19.79 1.66
CA MET A 138 29.53 -18.90 0.53
C MET A 138 28.78 -19.61 -0.62
N ASN A 139 29.05 -20.89 -0.85
CA ASN A 139 28.38 -21.64 -1.91
C ASN A 139 26.89 -21.87 -1.61
N ALA A 140 26.52 -21.89 -0.35
CA ALA A 140 25.14 -22.11 0.07
C ALA A 140 24.20 -20.89 -0.16
N ILE A 141 24.75 -19.71 -0.45
CA ILE A 141 23.98 -18.51 -0.82
C ILE A 141 23.97 -18.23 -2.34
N GLN A 142 24.72 -18.98 -3.12
CA GLN A 142 24.71 -18.88 -4.58
C GLN A 142 23.46 -19.55 -5.20
N PRO A 143 23.06 -19.18 -6.44
CA PRO A 143 23.65 -18.13 -7.25
C PRO A 143 23.19 -16.73 -6.81
N ILE A 144 24.05 -15.72 -6.99
CA ILE A 144 23.70 -14.30 -6.86
C ILE A 144 23.93 -13.63 -8.22
N LYS A 145 22.86 -13.13 -8.84
CA LYS A 145 22.93 -12.47 -10.13
C LYS A 145 23.50 -11.05 -9.99
N ARG A 146 24.27 -10.63 -10.99
CA ARG A 146 24.71 -9.23 -11.08
C ARG A 146 23.51 -8.35 -11.49
N LEU A 147 23.23 -7.32 -10.71
CA LEU A 147 22.05 -6.44 -10.94
C LEU A 147 22.13 -5.74 -12.32
N LYS A 148 23.33 -5.32 -12.75
CA LYS A 148 23.53 -4.69 -14.07
C LYS A 148 23.29 -5.63 -15.27
N ASP A 149 23.01 -6.89 -15.03
CA ASP A 149 22.61 -7.87 -16.05
C ASP A 149 21.17 -8.36 -15.82
N ALA A 150 20.47 -7.78 -14.81
CA ALA A 150 19.14 -8.19 -14.39
C ALA A 150 18.05 -7.28 -14.96
N THR A 151 16.84 -7.86 -15.10
CA THR A 151 15.61 -7.18 -15.51
C THR A 151 14.67 -7.06 -14.33
N LEU A 152 14.18 -5.84 -14.05
CA LEU A 152 13.12 -5.56 -13.11
C LEU A 152 11.80 -5.38 -13.87
N CYS A 153 10.73 -6.07 -13.45
CA CYS A 153 9.38 -5.84 -13.93
C CYS A 153 8.57 -5.08 -12.88
N LEU A 154 7.95 -3.98 -13.27
CA LEU A 154 7.02 -3.19 -12.47
C LEU A 154 5.58 -3.53 -12.90
N LEU A 155 4.80 -4.14 -12.02
CA LEU A 155 3.37 -4.35 -12.24
C LEU A 155 2.59 -3.14 -11.72
N GLY A 156 2.16 -2.27 -12.63
CA GLY A 156 1.63 -0.92 -12.36
C GLY A 156 2.71 0.16 -12.50
N PHE A 157 2.31 1.34 -12.99
CA PHE A 157 3.23 2.48 -13.23
C PHE A 157 2.66 3.79 -12.68
N GLY A 158 2.09 3.73 -11.47
CA GLY A 158 1.66 4.89 -10.69
C GLY A 158 2.82 5.71 -10.13
N ASN A 159 2.53 6.66 -9.22
CA ASN A 159 3.55 7.57 -8.65
C ASN A 159 4.69 6.80 -7.97
N ILE A 160 4.36 5.82 -7.13
CA ILE A 160 5.34 5.01 -6.38
C ILE A 160 6.21 4.18 -7.34
N ALA A 161 5.58 3.50 -8.32
CA ALA A 161 6.33 2.68 -9.28
C ALA A 161 7.28 3.52 -10.14
N ARG A 162 6.88 4.74 -10.54
CA ARG A 162 7.74 5.67 -11.28
C ARG A 162 8.93 6.13 -10.46
N ASP A 163 8.72 6.44 -9.19
CA ASP A 163 9.80 6.84 -8.28
C ASP A 163 10.76 5.66 -8.02
N LEU A 164 10.23 4.47 -7.74
CA LEU A 164 11.03 3.24 -7.63
C LEU A 164 11.83 2.98 -8.92
N GLY A 165 11.17 3.03 -10.07
CA GLY A 165 11.83 2.80 -11.36
C GLY A 165 13.03 3.72 -11.56
N LYS A 166 12.86 5.03 -11.31
CA LYS A 166 13.94 6.00 -11.40
C LYS A 166 15.11 5.68 -10.45
N LYS A 167 14.84 5.25 -9.23
CA LYS A 167 15.88 4.81 -8.27
C LYS A 167 16.60 3.55 -8.75
N MET A 168 15.86 2.62 -9.37
CA MET A 168 16.39 1.32 -9.82
C MET A 168 17.13 1.37 -11.15
N GLU A 169 17.02 2.43 -11.95
CA GLU A 169 17.84 2.65 -13.16
C GLU A 169 19.35 2.53 -12.91
N ALA A 170 19.80 2.92 -11.71
CA ALA A 170 21.19 2.82 -11.32
C ALA A 170 21.66 1.36 -11.10
N PHE A 171 20.75 0.43 -10.88
CA PHE A 171 21.04 -0.94 -10.50
C PHE A 171 20.72 -1.95 -11.62
N PHE A 172 19.55 -1.86 -12.25
CA PHE A 172 19.07 -2.83 -13.22
C PHE A 172 19.46 -2.45 -14.66
N LYS A 173 19.65 -3.48 -15.49
CA LYS A 173 19.94 -3.30 -16.93
C LYS A 173 18.70 -2.84 -17.68
N THR A 174 17.55 -3.44 -17.34
CA THR A 174 16.29 -3.23 -18.02
C THR A 174 15.17 -3.07 -17.00
N ILE A 175 14.30 -2.12 -17.22
CA ILE A 175 13.06 -1.98 -16.47
C ILE A 175 11.90 -2.21 -17.44
N VAL A 176 11.15 -3.28 -17.20
CA VAL A 176 9.91 -3.63 -17.91
C VAL A 176 8.74 -3.08 -17.09
N VAL A 177 7.73 -2.57 -17.76
CA VAL A 177 6.51 -2.03 -17.16
C VAL A 177 5.28 -2.71 -17.75
N TYR A 178 4.44 -3.27 -16.90
CA TYR A 178 3.08 -3.64 -17.21
C TYR A 178 2.12 -2.65 -16.58
N ASP A 179 1.49 -1.81 -17.38
CA ASP A 179 0.36 -0.96 -16.98
C ASP A 179 -0.49 -0.63 -18.22
N PRO A 180 -1.63 -1.34 -18.42
CA PRO A 180 -2.47 -1.14 -19.60
C PRO A 180 -3.19 0.21 -19.61
N TYR A 181 -3.24 0.91 -18.48
CA TYR A 181 -3.91 2.21 -18.34
C TYR A 181 -2.97 3.41 -18.49
N PHE A 182 -1.65 3.18 -18.39
CA PHE A 182 -0.66 4.26 -18.50
C PHE A 182 -0.50 4.71 -19.97
N LYS A 183 -0.73 6.01 -20.25
CA LYS A 183 -0.76 6.55 -21.62
C LYS A 183 0.51 7.28 -22.01
N ASN A 184 1.19 7.95 -21.07
CA ASN A 184 2.33 8.84 -21.39
C ASN A 184 3.66 8.06 -21.45
N ARG A 185 3.71 6.98 -22.24
CA ARG A 185 4.87 6.09 -22.36
C ARG A 185 6.09 6.77 -22.97
N ASP A 186 5.87 7.69 -23.90
CA ASP A 186 6.95 8.43 -24.59
C ASP A 186 7.80 9.30 -23.67
N ALA A 187 7.27 9.66 -22.50
CA ALA A 187 8.02 10.38 -21.47
C ALA A 187 9.05 9.49 -20.73
N TYR A 188 9.02 8.17 -20.99
CA TYR A 188 9.87 7.17 -20.31
C TYR A 188 10.60 6.29 -21.31
N PRO A 189 11.49 6.86 -22.16
CA PRO A 189 12.13 6.12 -23.26
C PRO A 189 13.11 5.05 -22.78
N GLY A 190 13.51 5.07 -21.49
CA GLY A 190 14.36 4.05 -20.88
C GLY A 190 13.62 2.81 -20.37
N TYR A 191 12.28 2.77 -20.49
CA TYR A 191 11.45 1.68 -19.99
C TYR A 191 10.84 0.88 -21.14
N VAL A 192 10.68 -0.42 -20.94
CA VAL A 192 10.05 -1.32 -21.91
C VAL A 192 8.62 -1.58 -21.46
N PHE A 193 7.64 -0.98 -22.15
CA PHE A 193 6.23 -1.19 -21.85
C PHE A 193 5.68 -2.41 -22.58
N ILE A 194 5.06 -3.34 -21.85
CA ILE A 194 4.44 -4.58 -22.35
C ILE A 194 2.99 -4.63 -21.87
N ASP A 195 2.05 -4.87 -22.80
CA ASP A 195 0.61 -4.82 -22.49
C ASP A 195 0.04 -6.16 -21.98
N ASP A 196 0.77 -7.25 -22.14
CA ASP A 196 0.42 -8.56 -21.60
C ASP A 196 1.25 -8.84 -20.33
N VAL A 197 0.58 -9.18 -19.24
CA VAL A 197 1.23 -9.37 -17.93
C VAL A 197 2.17 -10.59 -17.94
N ASN A 198 1.79 -11.66 -18.63
CA ASN A 198 2.59 -12.89 -18.69
C ASN A 198 3.87 -12.67 -19.52
N GLU A 199 3.76 -11.95 -20.62
CA GLU A 199 4.93 -11.55 -21.41
C GLU A 199 5.82 -10.55 -20.65
N ALA A 200 5.25 -9.65 -19.84
CA ALA A 200 6.02 -8.68 -19.06
C ALA A 200 6.92 -9.34 -18.00
N VAL A 201 6.47 -10.44 -17.38
CA VAL A 201 7.23 -11.14 -16.33
C VAL A 201 8.17 -12.21 -16.86
N LYS A 202 8.06 -12.61 -18.11
CA LYS A 202 8.76 -13.75 -18.73
C LYS A 202 10.28 -13.69 -18.58
N ASP A 203 10.87 -12.52 -18.78
CA ASP A 203 12.30 -12.28 -18.68
C ASP A 203 12.74 -11.55 -17.41
N ALA A 204 11.81 -11.33 -16.48
CA ALA A 204 12.09 -10.65 -15.23
C ALA A 204 12.92 -11.51 -14.28
N ASP A 205 13.93 -10.89 -13.67
CA ASP A 205 14.69 -11.45 -12.55
C ASP A 205 14.09 -10.99 -11.20
N ALA A 206 13.40 -9.87 -11.22
CA ALA A 206 12.63 -9.36 -10.08
C ALA A 206 11.33 -8.72 -10.55
N ILE A 207 10.29 -8.86 -9.74
CA ILE A 207 8.96 -8.28 -9.95
C ILE A 207 8.63 -7.41 -8.74
N SER A 208 8.20 -6.16 -8.96
CA SER A 208 7.67 -5.30 -7.90
C SER A 208 6.23 -4.90 -8.22
N ILE A 209 5.33 -5.11 -7.26
CA ILE A 209 3.89 -4.99 -7.43
C ILE A 209 3.42 -3.62 -6.95
N HIS A 210 2.75 -2.87 -7.84
CA HIS A 210 2.28 -1.49 -7.61
C HIS A 210 0.87 -1.23 -8.18
N VAL A 211 0.15 -2.27 -8.60
CA VAL A 211 -1.25 -2.13 -9.04
C VAL A 211 -2.18 -1.96 -7.82
N PRO A 212 -3.32 -1.26 -7.96
CA PRO A 212 -4.32 -1.21 -6.89
C PRO A 212 -5.04 -2.57 -6.76
N LEU A 213 -5.49 -2.89 -5.54
CA LEU A 213 -6.33 -4.06 -5.30
C LEU A 213 -7.78 -3.76 -5.70
N ASN A 214 -8.29 -4.52 -6.64
CA ASN A 214 -9.69 -4.50 -7.07
C ASN A 214 -10.09 -5.90 -7.60
N PRO A 215 -11.35 -6.14 -7.99
CA PRO A 215 -11.76 -7.47 -8.48
C PRO A 215 -10.94 -8.02 -9.66
N ALA A 216 -10.38 -7.16 -10.51
CA ALA A 216 -9.58 -7.58 -11.67
C ALA A 216 -8.12 -7.88 -11.32
N THR A 217 -7.61 -7.35 -10.20
CA THR A 217 -6.20 -7.50 -9.77
C THR A 217 -6.04 -8.41 -8.55
N LYS A 218 -7.15 -8.81 -7.92
CA LYS A 218 -7.13 -9.77 -6.80
C LYS A 218 -6.54 -11.10 -7.26
N GLY A 219 -5.47 -11.55 -6.58
CA GLY A 219 -4.76 -12.79 -6.93
C GLY A 219 -4.05 -12.74 -8.29
N LEU A 220 -3.81 -11.55 -8.85
CA LEU A 220 -3.11 -11.38 -10.14
C LEU A 220 -1.77 -12.12 -10.15
N VAL A 221 -1.05 -12.09 -9.03
CA VAL A 221 0.22 -12.78 -8.86
C VAL A 221 -0.05 -14.14 -8.24
N GLY A 222 -0.45 -15.09 -9.07
CA GLY A 222 -0.82 -16.45 -8.71
C GLY A 222 -0.04 -17.49 -9.51
N ALA A 223 -0.46 -18.75 -9.44
CA ALA A 223 0.19 -19.90 -10.07
C ALA A 223 0.36 -19.73 -11.59
N GLU A 224 -0.62 -19.15 -12.27
CA GLU A 224 -0.54 -18.87 -13.72
C GLU A 224 0.61 -17.91 -14.02
N LEU A 225 0.66 -16.74 -13.34
CA LEU A 225 1.74 -15.78 -13.55
C LEU A 225 3.10 -16.38 -13.23
N PHE A 226 3.23 -17.13 -12.12
CA PHE A 226 4.48 -17.79 -11.78
C PHE A 226 4.92 -18.80 -12.83
N SER A 227 4.00 -19.49 -13.52
CA SER A 227 4.36 -20.42 -14.59
C SER A 227 5.09 -19.75 -15.76
N HIS A 228 4.83 -18.47 -16.00
CA HIS A 228 5.47 -17.65 -17.03
C HIS A 228 6.79 -17.01 -16.58
N CYS A 229 7.06 -16.94 -15.28
CA CYS A 229 8.29 -16.37 -14.75
C CYS A 229 9.51 -17.28 -14.97
N LYS A 230 10.69 -16.72 -14.90
CA LYS A 230 11.94 -17.48 -14.75
C LYS A 230 11.96 -18.22 -13.42
N ASP A 231 12.68 -19.34 -13.38
CA ASP A 231 13.02 -19.99 -12.11
C ASP A 231 13.96 -19.08 -11.30
N GLY A 232 13.69 -18.97 -10.02
CA GLY A 232 14.45 -18.11 -9.13
C GLY A 232 14.09 -16.62 -9.20
N VAL A 233 12.92 -16.26 -9.72
CA VAL A 233 12.45 -14.86 -9.72
C VAL A 233 12.31 -14.33 -8.30
N VAL A 234 12.58 -13.04 -8.11
CA VAL A 234 12.32 -12.31 -6.85
C VAL A 234 10.99 -11.57 -6.97
N VAL A 235 10.18 -11.60 -5.90
CA VAL A 235 8.89 -10.89 -5.84
C VAL A 235 8.88 -9.90 -4.69
N VAL A 236 8.45 -8.66 -4.94
CA VAL A 236 8.28 -7.63 -3.90
C VAL A 236 6.86 -7.07 -3.95
N ASN A 237 6.22 -7.02 -2.79
CA ASN A 237 4.88 -6.43 -2.64
C ASN A 237 4.85 -5.44 -1.47
N THR A 238 4.71 -4.16 -1.81
CA THR A 238 4.46 -3.05 -0.88
C THR A 238 3.13 -2.36 -1.18
N ALA A 239 2.24 -3.02 -1.95
CA ALA A 239 0.95 -2.46 -2.36
C ALA A 239 -0.20 -3.00 -1.50
N ARG A 240 -0.69 -4.22 -1.78
CA ARG A 240 -1.76 -4.89 -1.02
C ARG A 240 -1.54 -6.39 -1.02
N GLY A 241 -1.77 -7.05 0.13
CA GLY A 241 -1.59 -8.51 0.27
C GLY A 241 -2.45 -9.31 -0.71
N GLY A 242 -3.71 -8.95 -0.86
CA GLY A 242 -4.65 -9.65 -1.74
C GLY A 242 -4.34 -9.61 -3.25
N LEU A 243 -3.26 -8.95 -3.68
CA LEU A 243 -2.73 -9.01 -5.05
C LEU A 243 -2.01 -10.32 -5.34
N ILE A 244 -1.55 -11.00 -4.29
CA ILE A 244 -0.87 -12.29 -4.38
C ILE A 244 -1.83 -13.39 -3.92
N ASP A 245 -1.80 -14.52 -4.59
CA ASP A 245 -2.38 -15.77 -4.12
C ASP A 245 -1.38 -16.41 -3.16
N ASP A 246 -1.73 -16.48 -1.87
CA ASP A 246 -0.83 -16.94 -0.81
C ASP A 246 -0.40 -18.39 -1.00
N ASP A 247 -1.32 -19.29 -1.40
CA ASP A 247 -1.02 -20.71 -1.62
C ASP A 247 -0.07 -20.88 -2.81
N ALA A 248 -0.30 -20.12 -3.88
CA ALA A 248 0.56 -20.13 -5.05
C ALA A 248 1.97 -19.59 -4.75
N LEU A 249 2.07 -18.51 -3.94
CA LEU A 249 3.37 -17.97 -3.55
C LEU A 249 4.14 -18.95 -2.65
N MET A 250 3.48 -19.57 -1.67
CA MET A 250 4.12 -20.57 -0.81
C MET A 250 4.65 -21.75 -1.63
N ALA A 251 3.85 -22.30 -2.53
CA ALA A 251 4.29 -23.38 -3.43
C ALA A 251 5.46 -22.96 -4.33
N ALA A 252 5.45 -21.72 -4.83
CA ALA A 252 6.53 -21.18 -5.65
C ALA A 252 7.83 -20.94 -4.85
N LEU A 253 7.74 -20.55 -3.58
CA LEU A 253 8.87 -20.43 -2.67
C LEU A 253 9.47 -21.80 -2.33
N ASP A 254 8.63 -22.78 -1.97
CA ASP A 254 9.05 -24.14 -1.62
C ASP A 254 9.73 -24.87 -2.80
N SER A 255 9.23 -24.67 -4.03
CA SER A 255 9.82 -25.24 -5.24
C SER A 255 11.06 -24.50 -5.74
N GLY A 256 11.35 -23.30 -5.22
CA GLY A 256 12.42 -22.43 -5.71
C GLY A 256 12.08 -21.68 -7.01
N LYS A 257 10.83 -21.76 -7.50
CA LYS A 257 10.34 -20.93 -8.61
C LYS A 257 10.45 -19.46 -8.26
N VAL A 258 10.10 -19.08 -7.03
CA VAL A 258 10.40 -17.80 -6.40
C VAL A 258 11.58 -17.99 -5.45
N ALA A 259 12.71 -17.34 -5.73
CA ALA A 259 13.92 -17.44 -4.91
C ALA A 259 13.81 -16.66 -3.60
N HIS A 260 13.06 -15.57 -3.60
CA HIS A 260 12.83 -14.74 -2.42
C HIS A 260 11.60 -13.84 -2.60
N ALA A 261 10.83 -13.66 -1.54
CA ALA A 261 9.76 -12.67 -1.48
C ALA A 261 10.04 -11.59 -0.44
N GLY A 262 9.93 -10.31 -0.84
CA GLY A 262 9.93 -9.16 0.05
C GLY A 262 8.49 -8.65 0.21
N LEU A 263 7.90 -8.84 1.37
CA LEU A 263 6.48 -8.55 1.62
C LEU A 263 6.35 -7.52 2.74
N ASP A 264 5.77 -6.35 2.43
CA ASP A 264 5.36 -5.39 3.44
C ASP A 264 3.87 -5.55 3.80
N VAL A 265 3.12 -6.27 2.97
CA VAL A 265 1.69 -6.53 3.12
C VAL A 265 1.37 -8.00 2.85
N ILE A 266 0.40 -8.55 3.58
CA ILE A 266 -0.14 -9.90 3.43
C ILE A 266 -1.68 -9.84 3.47
N ALA A 267 -2.36 -10.91 3.01
CA ALA A 267 -3.81 -10.84 2.80
C ALA A 267 -4.63 -10.62 4.08
N ASP A 268 -4.24 -11.23 5.19
CA ASP A 268 -4.93 -11.12 6.48
C ASP A 268 -4.29 -10.13 7.49
N GLU A 269 -3.12 -9.61 7.16
CA GLU A 269 -2.29 -8.73 8.00
C GLU A 269 -2.02 -9.24 9.43
N ASN A 270 -2.21 -10.53 9.67
CA ASN A 270 -1.78 -11.19 10.90
C ASN A 270 -0.31 -11.63 10.81
N PHE A 271 0.58 -10.64 10.78
CA PHE A 271 2.01 -10.83 10.52
C PHE A 271 2.67 -11.84 11.48
N VAL A 272 2.30 -11.83 12.76
CA VAL A 272 2.91 -12.69 13.79
C VAL A 272 2.52 -14.16 13.61
N ALA A 273 1.31 -14.44 13.17
CA ALA A 273 0.82 -15.78 12.89
C ALA A 273 1.09 -16.26 11.47
N SER A 274 1.53 -15.37 10.58
CA SER A 274 1.75 -15.68 9.17
C SER A 274 2.86 -16.73 8.98
N PRO A 275 2.66 -17.74 8.12
CA PRO A 275 3.70 -18.70 7.76
C PRO A 275 4.90 -18.02 7.08
N TYR A 276 4.69 -16.88 6.42
CA TYR A 276 5.76 -16.10 5.80
C TYR A 276 6.83 -15.62 6.79
N LEU A 277 6.45 -15.33 8.05
CA LEU A 277 7.39 -14.80 9.05
C LEU A 277 8.58 -15.73 9.31
N ARG A 278 8.38 -17.03 9.17
CA ARG A 278 9.42 -18.05 9.44
C ARG A 278 9.99 -18.70 8.18
N HIS A 279 9.49 -18.31 7.00
CA HIS A 279 9.98 -18.87 5.76
C HIS A 279 11.36 -18.29 5.42
N PRO A 280 12.41 -19.13 5.18
CA PRO A 280 13.79 -18.68 5.00
C PRO A 280 14.02 -17.80 3.76
N SER A 281 13.11 -17.88 2.80
CA SER A 281 13.14 -17.09 1.55
C SER A 281 12.13 -15.94 1.57
N VAL A 282 11.70 -15.48 2.74
CA VAL A 282 10.81 -14.31 2.87
C VAL A 282 11.43 -13.27 3.79
N THR A 283 11.36 -12.02 3.38
CA THR A 283 11.56 -10.86 4.26
C THR A 283 10.19 -10.20 4.44
N LEU A 284 9.64 -10.32 5.64
CA LEU A 284 8.33 -9.78 6.00
C LEU A 284 8.49 -8.53 6.85
N THR A 285 7.75 -7.48 6.52
CA THR A 285 7.66 -6.24 7.28
C THR A 285 6.19 -5.87 7.53
N PRO A 286 5.85 -5.18 8.65
CA PRO A 286 4.48 -5.08 9.14
C PRO A 286 3.73 -3.86 8.59
N HIS A 287 3.56 -3.77 7.27
CA HIS A 287 2.83 -2.69 6.57
C HIS A 287 3.33 -1.30 6.96
N PHE A 288 4.65 -1.14 7.03
CA PHE A 288 5.31 0.10 7.49
C PHE A 288 5.99 0.88 6.33
N ALA A 289 5.88 0.40 5.09
CA ALA A 289 6.56 1.00 3.94
C ALA A 289 6.29 2.51 3.78
N TRP A 290 5.15 2.99 4.25
CA TRP A 290 4.76 4.39 4.22
C TRP A 290 5.42 5.25 5.31
N CYS A 291 6.05 4.63 6.32
CA CYS A 291 6.38 5.28 7.58
C CYS A 291 7.71 6.05 7.51
N SER A 292 7.62 7.37 7.62
CA SER A 292 8.67 8.27 8.09
C SER A 292 8.05 9.29 9.04
N TYR A 293 8.86 10.00 9.78
CA TYR A 293 8.39 11.07 10.66
C TYR A 293 7.68 12.15 9.83
N GLU A 294 8.30 12.55 8.73
CA GLU A 294 7.81 13.58 7.81
C GLU A 294 6.51 13.14 7.12
N ALA A 295 6.45 11.91 6.62
CA ALA A 295 5.24 11.36 5.98
C ALA A 295 4.07 11.32 6.97
N GLY A 296 4.32 10.98 8.24
CA GLY A 296 3.30 11.00 9.29
C GLY A 296 2.72 12.40 9.52
N LEU A 297 3.56 13.42 9.66
CA LEU A 297 3.12 14.81 9.84
C LEU A 297 2.36 15.32 8.61
N GLU A 298 2.84 15.01 7.42
CA GLU A 298 2.21 15.43 6.17
C GLU A 298 0.83 14.78 5.99
N LEU A 299 0.72 13.49 6.27
CA LEU A 299 -0.54 12.75 6.21
C LEU A 299 -1.60 13.35 7.13
N GLN A 300 -1.25 13.58 8.40
CA GLN A 300 -2.13 14.18 9.40
C GLN A 300 -2.64 15.57 8.94
N ARG A 301 -1.74 16.43 8.50
CA ARG A 301 -2.09 17.76 7.99
C ARG A 301 -3.02 17.69 6.78
N LYS A 302 -2.69 16.87 5.77
CA LYS A 302 -3.46 16.78 4.51
C LYS A 302 -4.85 16.16 4.69
N VAL A 303 -5.01 15.20 5.61
CA VAL A 303 -6.33 14.67 5.96
C VAL A 303 -7.21 15.77 6.53
N ALA A 304 -6.69 16.56 7.48
CA ALA A 304 -7.42 17.67 8.04
C ALA A 304 -7.76 18.76 7.00
N GLU A 305 -6.85 19.02 6.05
CA GLU A 305 -7.09 19.93 4.92
C GLU A 305 -8.23 19.44 4.02
N ASN A 306 -8.35 18.14 3.76
CA ASN A 306 -9.50 17.57 3.04
C ASN A 306 -10.82 17.88 3.76
N VAL A 307 -10.86 17.66 5.08
CA VAL A 307 -12.04 17.92 5.90
C VAL A 307 -12.38 19.41 5.88
N VAL A 308 -11.44 20.29 6.25
CA VAL A 308 -11.68 21.74 6.31
C VAL A 308 -12.08 22.29 4.95
N SER A 309 -11.40 21.89 3.88
CA SER A 309 -11.77 22.29 2.52
C SER A 309 -13.20 21.92 2.20
N THR A 310 -13.62 20.67 2.51
CA THR A 310 -15.00 20.25 2.23
C THR A 310 -16.02 21.03 3.04
N LEU A 311 -15.75 21.25 4.33
CA LEU A 311 -16.69 21.96 5.22
C LEU A 311 -16.84 23.44 4.85
N THR A 312 -15.82 24.07 4.26
CA THR A 312 -15.81 25.50 3.93
C THR A 312 -16.11 25.80 2.47
N THR A 313 -15.70 24.92 1.54
CA THR A 313 -15.83 25.16 0.08
C THR A 313 -16.77 24.17 -0.63
N GLY A 314 -17.23 23.12 0.06
CA GLY A 314 -18.07 22.07 -0.50
C GLY A 314 -17.31 20.94 -1.22
N LYS A 315 -15.95 20.97 -1.27
CA LYS A 315 -15.14 19.97 -1.98
C LYS A 315 -13.83 19.69 -1.25
N PRO A 316 -13.37 18.43 -1.16
CA PRO A 316 -12.04 18.10 -0.62
C PRO A 316 -10.92 18.49 -1.59
N VAL A 317 -9.69 18.59 -1.06
CA VAL A 317 -8.47 18.83 -1.86
C VAL A 317 -8.18 17.63 -2.77
N TYR A 318 -8.34 16.41 -2.25
CA TYR A 318 -8.03 15.16 -2.96
C TYR A 318 -9.26 14.24 -3.04
N PRO A 319 -10.24 14.55 -3.90
CA PRO A 319 -11.44 13.72 -4.06
C PRO A 319 -11.12 12.38 -4.71
N VAL A 320 -11.66 11.29 -4.15
CA VAL A 320 -11.63 9.94 -4.73
C VAL A 320 -12.81 9.72 -5.67
N ASN A 321 -14.01 10.12 -5.24
CA ASN A 321 -15.23 10.02 -6.03
C ASN A 321 -15.60 11.35 -6.72
N ARG A 322 -16.64 11.33 -7.52
CA ARG A 322 -17.21 12.51 -8.19
C ARG A 322 -18.67 12.66 -7.77
N LEU A 323 -19.04 13.84 -7.28
CA LEU A 323 -20.40 14.25 -6.94
C LEU A 323 -20.89 15.29 -7.92
#